data_c9193a7d5b23be9b8558e914220796b3
#
_entry.id   c9193a7d5b23be9b8558e914220796b3
#
_cell.length_a   1.000
_cell.length_b   1.000
_cell.length_c   1.000
_cell.angle_alpha   90.00
_cell.angle_beta   90.00
_cell.angle_gamma   90.00
#
_symmetry.space_group_name_H-M   'P 1'
#
loop_
_entity.id
_entity.type
_entity.pdbx_description
1 polymer ?
#
loop_
_entity_poly.entity_id
_entity_poly.type
_entity_poly.pdbx_seq_one_letter_code
_entity_poly.pdbx_strand_id
1 'polypeptide(L)' 'MYITRKGQYALFFMINLAIHAGETVPVKQAAKEYDLSEKYLEQVASKLRHAGLVKVIRGNRGGY' A
#
# COMPACT_ATOMS: atom_id res chain seq x y z
N MET A 1 14.25 3.14 -18.01
CA MET A 1 13.19 3.95 -17.36
C MET A 1 13.56 4.23 -15.93
N TYR A 2 13.41 5.47 -15.51
CA TYR A 2 13.73 5.87 -14.15
C TYR A 2 12.45 5.87 -13.31
N ILE A 3 12.47 5.15 -12.19
CA ILE A 3 11.33 5.10 -11.27
C ILE A 3 11.75 5.75 -9.95
N THR A 4 10.98 6.74 -9.49
CA THR A 4 11.25 7.41 -8.23
C THR A 4 11.01 6.45 -7.05
N ARG A 5 11.52 6.83 -5.87
CA ARG A 5 11.28 6.03 -4.68
C ARG A 5 9.77 5.92 -4.37
N LYS A 6 9.04 7.01 -4.55
CA LYS A 6 7.59 6.98 -4.39
C LYS A 6 6.94 6.02 -5.38
N GLY A 7 7.40 6.02 -6.62
CA GLY A 7 6.91 5.11 -7.63
C GLY A 7 7.19 3.65 -7.28
N GLN A 8 8.38 3.38 -6.74
CA GLN A 8 8.73 2.03 -6.31
C GLN A 8 7.81 1.57 -5.17
N TYR A 9 7.58 2.43 -4.17
CA TYR A 9 6.68 2.11 -3.06
C TYR A 9 5.26 1.85 -3.56
N ALA A 10 4.77 2.70 -4.46
CA ALA A 10 3.44 2.55 -5.02
C ALA A 10 3.32 1.21 -5.77
N LEU A 11 4.32 0.88 -6.56
CA LEU A 11 4.34 -0.37 -7.31
C LEU A 11 4.34 -1.58 -6.38
N PHE A 12 5.21 -1.58 -5.36
CA PHE A 12 5.25 -2.68 -4.39
C PHE A 12 3.93 -2.83 -3.66
N PHE A 13 3.32 -1.70 -3.26
CA PHE A 13 2.06 -1.76 -2.55
C PHE A 13 0.93 -2.31 -3.42
N MET A 14 0.86 -1.86 -4.67
CA MET A 14 -0.14 -2.36 -5.60
C MET A 14 0.04 -3.85 -5.90
N ILE A 15 1.29 -4.29 -6.06
CA ILE A 15 1.58 -5.71 -6.26
C ILE A 15 1.16 -6.52 -5.02
N ASN A 16 1.47 -6.02 -3.84
CA ASN A 16 1.09 -6.69 -2.60
C ASN A 16 -0.43 -6.84 -2.48
N LEU A 17 -1.17 -5.78 -2.82
CA LEU A 17 -2.62 -5.84 -2.81
C LEU A 17 -3.15 -6.85 -3.84
N ALA A 18 -2.52 -6.94 -4.99
CA ALA A 18 -2.92 -7.90 -6.02
C ALA A 18 -2.68 -9.34 -5.56
N ILE A 19 -1.56 -9.59 -4.88
CA ILE A 19 -1.24 -10.92 -4.34
C ILE A 19 -2.27 -11.32 -3.28
N HIS A 20 -2.73 -10.37 -2.49
CA HIS A 20 -3.71 -10.61 -1.44
C HIS A 20 -5.12 -10.22 -1.87
N ALA A 21 -5.45 -10.39 -3.14
CA ALA A 21 -6.77 -10.04 -3.66
C ALA A 21 -7.87 -10.76 -2.87
N GLY A 22 -8.93 -10.01 -2.51
CA GLY A 22 -10.00 -10.53 -1.68
C GLY A 22 -9.79 -10.35 -0.19
N GLU A 23 -8.63 -9.84 0.22
CA GLU A 23 -8.30 -9.56 1.61
C GLU A 23 -7.95 -8.09 1.77
N THR A 24 -8.07 -7.59 3.00
CA THR A 24 -7.55 -6.25 3.31
C THR A 24 -6.10 -6.39 3.75
N VAL A 25 -5.27 -5.41 3.35
CA VAL A 25 -3.85 -5.42 3.68
C VAL A 25 -3.55 -4.17 4.52
N PRO A 26 -3.24 -4.33 5.82
CA PRO A 26 -2.79 -3.20 6.62
C PRO A 26 -1.44 -2.69 6.11
N VAL A 27 -1.27 -1.36 6.12
CA VAL A 27 -0.01 -0.76 5.67
C VAL A 27 1.17 -1.29 6.48
N LYS A 28 0.98 -1.48 7.78
CA LYS A 28 2.02 -2.00 8.66
C LYS A 28 2.52 -3.36 8.19
N GLN A 29 1.62 -4.24 7.80
CA GLN A 29 1.97 -5.56 7.31
C GLN A 29 2.76 -5.48 6.00
N ALA A 30 2.28 -4.67 5.06
CA ALA A 30 2.96 -4.50 3.78
C ALA A 30 4.36 -3.91 3.96
N ALA A 31 4.49 -2.90 4.82
CA ALA A 31 5.78 -2.29 5.10
C ALA A 31 6.76 -3.32 5.68
N LYS A 32 6.30 -4.16 6.58
CA LYS A 32 7.12 -5.19 7.20
C LYS A 32 7.56 -6.25 6.19
N GLU A 33 6.65 -6.65 5.31
CA GLU A 33 6.92 -7.67 4.29
C GLU A 33 8.03 -7.24 3.33
N TYR A 34 8.04 -5.96 2.94
CA TYR A 34 9.00 -5.44 1.97
C TYR A 34 10.13 -4.64 2.63
N ASP A 35 10.19 -4.64 3.97
CA ASP A 35 11.19 -3.87 4.73
C ASP A 35 11.18 -2.39 4.32
N LEU A 36 9.99 -1.81 4.31
CA LEU A 36 9.79 -0.42 3.93
C LEU A 36 9.39 0.43 5.13
N SER A 37 9.58 1.75 4.99
CA SER A 37 9.11 2.70 5.99
C SER A 37 7.58 2.71 6.03
N GLU A 38 7.00 2.37 7.18
CA GLU A 38 5.55 2.38 7.36
C GLU A 38 4.96 3.78 7.14
N LYS A 39 5.61 4.79 7.71
CA LYS A 39 5.16 6.17 7.59
C LYS A 39 5.13 6.63 6.13
N TYR A 40 6.19 6.32 5.41
CA TYR A 40 6.28 6.71 4.01
C TYR A 40 5.28 5.93 3.15
N LEU A 41 5.12 4.64 3.44
CA LEU A 41 4.17 3.81 2.72
C LEU A 41 2.73 4.28 2.96
N GLU A 42 2.41 4.75 4.17
CA GLU A 42 1.10 5.32 4.46
C GLU A 42 0.82 6.56 3.61
N GLN A 43 1.83 7.40 3.41
CA GLN A 43 1.68 8.58 2.55
C GLN A 43 1.40 8.16 1.12
N VAL A 44 2.11 7.17 0.63
CA VAL A 44 1.90 6.66 -0.73
C VAL A 44 0.51 6.02 -0.86
N ALA A 45 0.12 5.20 0.11
CA ALA A 45 -1.18 4.54 0.10
C ALA A 45 -2.32 5.56 0.11
N SER A 46 -2.16 6.64 0.89
CA SER A 46 -3.15 7.71 0.95
C SER A 46 -3.31 8.38 -0.43
N LYS A 47 -2.21 8.62 -1.13
CA LYS A 47 -2.25 9.21 -2.47
C LYS A 47 -2.95 8.28 -3.46
N LEU A 48 -2.67 6.97 -3.37
CA LEU A 48 -3.33 5.99 -4.23
C LEU A 48 -4.83 5.96 -3.96
N ARG A 49 -5.23 6.07 -2.70
CA ARG A 49 -6.65 6.11 -2.33
C ARG A 49 -7.33 7.35 -2.90
N HIS A 50 -6.68 8.51 -2.79
CA HIS A 50 -7.24 9.75 -3.33
C HIS A 50 -7.36 9.71 -4.86
N ALA A 51 -6.47 8.97 -5.51
CA ALA A 51 -6.53 8.79 -6.96
C ALA A 51 -7.56 7.73 -7.38
N GLY A 52 -8.19 7.06 -6.42
CA GLY A 52 -9.20 6.04 -6.72
C GLY A 52 -8.64 4.69 -7.12
N LEU A 53 -7.34 4.47 -6.94
CA LEU A 53 -6.68 3.23 -7.33
C LEU A 53 -6.80 2.14 -6.27
N VAL A 54 -7.02 2.52 -5.01
CA VAL A 54 -7.21 1.58 -3.91
C VAL A 54 -8.34 2.08 -3.02
N LYS A 55 -8.90 1.18 -2.24
CA LYS A 55 -9.94 1.49 -1.25
C LYS A 55 -9.41 1.17 0.14
N VAL A 56 -9.91 1.88 1.13
CA VAL A 56 -9.58 1.61 2.53
C VAL A 56 -10.79 1.00 3.22
N ILE A 57 -10.54 -0.03 4.02
CA ILE A 57 -11.56 -0.66 4.87
C ILE A 57 -11.20 -0.31 6.31
N ARG A 58 -12.15 0.27 7.02
CA ARG A 58 -11.94 0.67 8.41
C ARG A 58 -12.44 -0.41 9.36
N GLY A 59 -11.83 -0.50 10.55
CA GLY A 59 -12.21 -1.45 11.58
C GLY A 59 -11.05 -2.32 12.01
N ASN A 60 -11.34 -3.34 12.83
CA ASN A 60 -10.31 -4.20 13.41
C ASN A 60 -9.53 -5.01 12.36
N ARG A 61 -10.16 -5.28 11.23
CA ARG A 61 -9.52 -5.98 10.10
C ARG A 61 -9.34 -5.02 8.94
N GLY A 62 -9.15 -3.75 9.25
CA GLY A 62 -9.03 -2.73 8.24
C GLY A 62 -7.69 -2.78 7.51
N GLY A 63 -7.64 -2.08 6.38
CA GLY A 63 -6.47 -2.00 5.54
C GLY A 63 -6.88 -1.63 4.13
N TYR A 64 -6.01 -1.95 3.16
CA TYR A 64 -6.23 -1.60 1.75
C TYR A 64 -6.55 -2.78 0.85
#